data_588193ff8e2dda99f37cde00e83c058b
#
_entry.id   588193ff8e2dda99f37cde00e83c058b
#
_cell.length_a   1.000
_cell.length_b   1.000
_cell.length_c   1.000
_cell.angle_alpha   90.00
_cell.angle_beta   90.00
_cell.angle_gamma   90.00
#
_symmetry.space_group_name_H-M   'P 1'
#
loop_
_entity.id
_entity.type
_entity.pdbx_description
1 polymer ?
#
loop_
_entity_poly.entity_id
_entity_poly.type
_entity_poly.pdbx_seq_one_letter_code
_entity_poly.pdbx_strand_id
1 'polypeptide(L)' 'MKIGDKVRFLSEVGGGIVRGFQGKDIALVEGEDGFEIPMLIRECV' A
#
# COMPACT_ATOMS: atom_id res chain seq x y z
N MET A 1 -7.47 -7.80 -0.08
CA MET A 1 -6.08 -7.32 0.15
C MET A 1 -5.62 -7.77 1.53
N LYS A 2 -4.43 -8.29 1.61
CA LYS A 2 -3.89 -8.78 2.89
C LYS A 2 -2.40 -8.47 2.97
N ILE A 3 -1.88 -8.56 4.19
CA ILE A 3 -0.48 -8.31 4.45
C ILE A 3 0.38 -9.24 3.60
N GLY A 4 1.37 -8.68 2.94
CA GLY A 4 2.25 -9.41 2.03
C GLY A 4 1.88 -9.28 0.57
N ASP A 5 0.70 -8.75 0.27
CA ASP A 5 0.29 -8.56 -1.13
C ASP A 5 1.10 -7.45 -1.77
N LYS A 6 1.47 -7.68 -3.03
CA LYS A 6 2.14 -6.67 -3.82
C LYS A 6 1.08 -5.83 -4.52
N VAL A 7 1.17 -4.52 -4.38
CA VAL A 7 0.18 -3.60 -4.94
C VAL A 7 0.83 -2.50 -5.75
N ARG A 8 0.05 -1.91 -6.63
CA ARG A 8 0.44 -0.74 -7.41
C ARG A 8 -0.53 0.39 -7.12
N PHE A 9 -0.04 1.62 -7.22
CA PHE A 9 -0.88 2.78 -6.96
C PHE A 9 -1.57 3.21 -8.26
N LEU A 10 -2.86 3.50 -8.17
CA LEU A 10 -3.64 3.91 -9.34
C LEU A 10 -3.31 5.31 -9.81
N SER A 11 -3.11 6.21 -8.85
CA SER A 11 -3.01 7.63 -9.16
C SER A 11 -1.57 8.13 -9.30
N GLU A 12 -0.59 7.26 -9.09
CA GLU A 12 0.80 7.67 -9.21
C GLU A 12 1.67 6.47 -9.56
N VAL A 13 2.88 6.75 -10.00
CA VAL A 13 3.86 5.72 -10.32
C VAL A 13 4.35 5.10 -9.03
N GLY A 14 4.42 3.77 -9.01
CA GLY A 14 4.99 3.06 -7.89
C GLY A 14 4.03 2.10 -7.26
N GLY A 15 4.49 1.48 -6.20
CA GLY A 15 3.73 0.52 -5.43
C GLY A 15 4.61 -0.06 -4.35
N GLY A 16 4.22 -1.19 -3.82
CA GLY A 16 5.00 -1.85 -2.78
C GLY A 16 4.28 -3.04 -2.22
N ILE A 17 4.67 -3.40 -1.02
CA ILE A 17 4.13 -4.56 -0.33
C ILE A 17 3.27 -4.07 0.84
N VAL A 18 2.08 -4.60 0.96
CA VAL A 18 1.21 -4.27 2.09
C VAL A 18 1.80 -4.86 3.36
N ARG A 19 2.06 -4.00 4.34
CA ARG A 19 2.64 -4.41 5.61
C ARG A 19 1.65 -4.33 6.76
N GLY A 20 0.55 -3.62 6.58
CA GLY A 20 -0.45 -3.49 7.62
C GLY A 20 -1.60 -2.64 7.14
N PHE A 21 -2.48 -2.35 8.07
CA PHE A 21 -3.66 -1.54 7.80
C PHE A 21 -3.87 -0.56 8.94
N GLN A 22 -4.51 0.55 8.62
CA GLN A 22 -4.85 1.57 9.60
C GLN A 22 -6.32 1.89 9.40
N GLY A 23 -7.15 1.45 10.32
CA GLY A 23 -8.59 1.56 10.16
C GLY A 23 -9.08 0.68 9.02
N LYS A 24 -10.16 1.09 8.37
CA LYS A 24 -10.80 0.30 7.31
C LYS A 24 -10.33 0.68 5.92
N ASP A 25 -9.80 1.88 5.76
CA ASP A 25 -9.62 2.47 4.45
C ASP A 25 -8.17 2.65 4.04
N ILE A 26 -7.24 2.45 4.97
CA ILE A 26 -5.83 2.76 4.74
C ILE A 26 -4.99 1.50 4.81
N ALA A 27 -4.17 1.30 3.80
CA ALA A 27 -3.15 0.26 3.80
C ALA A 27 -1.80 0.92 4.00
N LEU A 28 -0.95 0.28 4.79
CA LEU A 28 0.42 0.72 4.99
C LEU A 28 1.28 -0.06 4.01
N VAL A 29 1.82 0.66 3.03
CA VAL A 29 2.54 0.04 1.92
C VAL A 29 4.01 0.42 2.00
N GLU A 30 4.87 -0.59 2.02
CA GLU A 30 6.32 -0.39 2.05
C GLU A 30 6.87 -0.42 0.64
N GLY A 31 7.48 0.68 0.22
CA GLY A 31 8.08 0.80 -1.09
C GLY A 31 9.49 0.23 -1.14
N GLU A 32 10.14 0.40 -2.30
CA GLU A 32 11.49 -0.12 -2.53
C GLU A 32 12.53 0.49 -1.60
N ASP A 33 12.28 1.72 -1.17
CA ASP A 33 13.19 2.43 -0.26
C ASP A 33 13.04 2.00 1.19
N GLY A 34 12.11 1.09 1.47
CA GLY A 34 11.91 0.57 2.81
C GLY A 34 11.01 1.41 3.69
N PHE A 35 10.45 2.48 3.16
CA PHE A 35 9.53 3.31 3.94
C PHE A 35 8.10 2.88 3.75
N GLU A 36 7.34 2.82 4.84
CA GLU A 36 5.91 2.57 4.80
C GLU A 36 5.19 3.89 4.61
N ILE A 37 4.26 3.91 3.66
CA ILE A 37 3.40 5.07 3.46
C ILE A 37 1.95 4.63 3.56
N PRO A 38 1.09 5.47 4.14
CA PRO A 38 -0.35 5.18 4.18
C PRO A 38 -0.98 5.52 2.85
N MET A 39 -1.72 4.55 2.29
CA MET A 39 -2.43 4.76 1.02
C MET A 39 -3.86 4.28 1.18
N LEU A 40 -4.77 4.99 0.53
CA LEU A 40 -6.16 4.53 0.49
C LEU A 40 -6.22 3.18 -0.22
N ILE A 41 -6.92 2.23 0.38
CA ILE A 41 -7.02 0.88 -0.19
C ILE A 41 -7.59 0.94 -1.60
N ARG A 42 -8.54 1.84 -1.84
CA ARG A 42 -9.15 1.96 -3.17
C ARG A 42 -8.18 2.47 -4.23
N GLU A 43 -7.04 3.01 -3.82
CA GLU A 43 -6.00 3.49 -4.74
C GLU A 43 -4.93 2.45 -4.99
N CYS A 44 -5.07 1.27 -4.42
CA CYS A 44 -4.11 0.19 -4.56
C CYS A 44 -4.71 -0.95 -5.39
N VAL A 45 -3.93 -1.51 -6.30
CA VAL A 45 -4.33 -2.68 -7.09
C VAL A 45 -3.28 -3.77 -7.07
#